data_afe88ae8eff02204a8523d4d8156c727
#
_entry.id   afe88ae8eff02204a8523d4d8156c727
#
_cell.length_a   1.000
_cell.length_b   1.000
_cell.length_c   1.000
_cell.angle_alpha   90.00
_cell.angle_beta   90.00
_cell.angle_gamma   90.00
#
_symmetry.space_group_name_H-M   'P 1'
#
loop_
_entity.id
_entity.type
_entity.pdbx_description
1 polymer ?
#
loop_
_entity_poly.entity_id
_entity_poly.type
_entity_poly.pdbx_seq_one_letter_code
_entity_poly.pdbx_strand_id
1 'polypeptide(L)'
;MLLSKVSRCPALRGTALRLAPAFTGGQRRLGASIAVHNVRFYASQAAEIVLDKPEVGSETAAKAAAEKKPQNLESKSFAVNMFKGQISTAQVFPYPSVMNEDQTEFLRELVGPVSKFFEEVNDPAKNDLLEKVEDSTMEGLKEMGAFGLQVPADLGGLGLTNTQYARLVEIVGMHDLGVGITLGAHQSIGFKGILLFGNPAQKEKYLPKLATGETIAAFCLTEPASGSDAASIKTIAVQSPCGQYYTLSGGKIWISNGGLAEIFTVFAKTPVKDEKTGEVKDKITAFIVERSFGGVTHGPPEKKMGIKASNTAEVHFDNVQVPADCVLGEVGGGFKVAMNILNNGRFGMAAALSGTMRGVIAKAVDHAANRTQFGNKIHNFGAIQEKMAHMAMLHYVTESMAYMISGNMDSGASEFQIEAAISKIFASEAAWTVTDECIQIMGGMGFMKDTGVERVMRDLRIFRIFEGTNDILRLFVALNGFQVPRETNLLMKAGLSSGITLQGVVHPELAQSGDLTVKAIEQFGITIEDLLLKHGKKIIDQQFVLKKVADSAIDLYAMVVVLSRASRSLSQGLPSAQYEKMLCDTWCIEAHGRIMRDIKALRSSSNKKIFQNLRAISTEVVENGGVVSPHPLGF
;
A
#
# COMPACT_ATOMS: atom_id res chain seq x y z
N MET A 1 -58.59 -6.85 -6.41
CA MET A 1 -58.88 -6.68 -7.84
C MET A 1 -57.63 -6.25 -8.58
N LEU A 2 -56.56 -7.07 -8.52
CA LEU A 2 -55.25 -6.84 -9.20
C LEU A 2 -54.41 -8.14 -9.27
N LEU A 3 -55.10 -9.29 -9.53
CA LEU A 3 -54.46 -10.60 -9.66
C LEU A 3 -54.99 -11.39 -10.87
N SER A 4 -55.26 -10.71 -12.01
CA SER A 4 -55.80 -11.40 -13.19
C SER A 4 -55.30 -10.88 -14.52
N LYS A 5 -54.01 -10.48 -14.60
CA LYS A 5 -53.39 -10.13 -15.91
C LYS A 5 -51.91 -10.49 -16.03
N VAL A 6 -51.51 -11.73 -15.64
CA VAL A 6 -50.22 -12.29 -16.06
C VAL A 6 -50.42 -13.76 -16.46
N SER A 7 -51.20 -13.99 -17.47
CA SER A 7 -51.30 -15.30 -18.10
C SER A 7 -51.59 -15.14 -19.61
N ARG A 8 -50.66 -14.64 -20.39
CA ARG A 8 -50.57 -14.82 -21.84
C ARG A 8 -49.26 -14.25 -22.39
N CYS A 9 -48.21 -15.05 -22.31
CA CYS A 9 -47.08 -14.91 -23.23
C CYS A 9 -46.59 -16.31 -23.60
N PRO A 10 -46.84 -16.80 -24.84
CA PRO A 10 -46.43 -18.12 -25.28
C PRO A 10 -45.13 -18.02 -26.04
N ALA A 11 -44.00 -18.04 -25.32
CA ALA A 11 -42.70 -18.28 -25.97
C ALA A 11 -41.66 -18.67 -24.88
N LEU A 12 -41.70 -19.91 -24.45
CA LEU A 12 -40.55 -20.60 -23.83
C LEU A 12 -40.99 -22.04 -23.55
N ARG A 13 -41.23 -22.79 -24.62
CA ARG A 13 -41.24 -24.27 -24.57
C ARG A 13 -40.18 -24.78 -25.50
N GLY A 14 -39.20 -25.43 -24.94
CA GLY A 14 -38.30 -26.33 -25.69
C GLY A 14 -36.84 -25.97 -25.63
N THR A 15 -36.14 -26.45 -24.60
CA THR A 15 -34.93 -27.27 -24.77
C THR A 15 -34.45 -27.76 -23.42
N ALA A 16 -34.88 -28.95 -23.07
CA ALA A 16 -34.26 -29.72 -22.01
C ALA A 16 -32.95 -30.30 -22.55
N LEU A 17 -31.82 -29.76 -22.17
CA LEU A 17 -30.51 -30.38 -22.37
C LEU A 17 -30.20 -31.24 -21.17
N ARG A 18 -30.20 -32.52 -21.37
CA ARG A 18 -29.69 -33.56 -20.47
C ARG A 18 -28.21 -33.32 -20.25
N LEU A 19 -27.81 -32.98 -19.01
CA LEU A 19 -26.41 -33.12 -18.58
C LEU A 19 -26.26 -34.49 -17.92
N ALA A 20 -25.44 -35.31 -18.51
CA ALA A 20 -25.04 -36.60 -18.01
C ALA A 20 -24.07 -36.45 -16.82
N PRO A 21 -24.09 -37.38 -15.86
CA PRO A 21 -23.18 -37.38 -14.73
C PRO A 21 -21.91 -38.13 -15.07
N ALA A 22 -20.77 -37.46 -15.07
CA ALA A 22 -19.48 -38.16 -14.94
C ALA A 22 -18.41 -37.15 -14.52
N PHE A 23 -18.07 -37.13 -13.24
CA PHE A 23 -16.70 -36.96 -12.78
C PHE A 23 -16.62 -37.37 -11.31
N THR A 24 -16.31 -38.66 -11.13
CA THR A 24 -15.90 -39.21 -9.85
C THR A 24 -14.37 -39.27 -9.81
N GLY A 25 -13.78 -38.71 -8.77
CA GLY A 25 -12.48 -39.13 -8.22
C GLY A 25 -11.25 -38.41 -8.79
N GLY A 26 -10.61 -37.61 -7.99
CA GLY A 26 -9.16 -37.40 -8.17
C GLY A 26 -8.58 -35.98 -7.99
N GLN A 27 -9.28 -34.99 -7.42
CA GLN A 27 -8.67 -33.65 -7.27
C GLN A 27 -8.73 -33.05 -5.86
N ARG A 28 -8.94 -33.83 -4.81
CA ARG A 28 -9.14 -33.30 -3.44
C ARG A 28 -7.86 -32.91 -2.67
N ARG A 29 -6.63 -32.98 -3.27
CA ARG A 29 -5.39 -32.64 -2.54
C ARG A 29 -4.51 -31.55 -3.15
N LEU A 30 -4.80 -31.03 -4.32
CA LEU A 30 -3.94 -30.07 -5.01
C LEU A 30 -4.20 -28.59 -4.65
N GLY A 31 -5.44 -28.18 -4.37
CA GLY A 31 -5.76 -26.77 -4.13
C GLY A 31 -5.20 -26.22 -2.82
N ALA A 32 -5.24 -26.97 -1.73
CA ALA A 32 -4.73 -26.54 -0.43
C ALA A 32 -3.18 -26.51 -0.39
N SER A 33 -2.53 -27.38 -1.16
CA SER A 33 -1.07 -27.44 -1.25
C SER A 33 -0.48 -26.29 -2.05
N ILE A 34 -1.18 -25.81 -3.08
CA ILE A 34 -0.72 -24.71 -3.95
C ILE A 34 -0.80 -23.37 -3.21
N ALA A 35 -1.89 -23.10 -2.46
CA ALA A 35 -2.02 -21.86 -1.67
C ALA A 35 -0.96 -21.76 -0.56
N VAL A 36 -0.62 -22.90 0.07
CA VAL A 36 0.42 -22.98 1.11
C VAL A 36 1.84 -22.80 0.52
N HIS A 37 2.10 -23.30 -0.68
CA HIS A 37 3.39 -23.12 -1.35
C HIS A 37 3.62 -21.65 -1.73
N ASN A 38 2.60 -20.98 -2.23
CA ASN A 38 2.70 -19.59 -2.66
C ASN A 38 2.94 -18.62 -1.49
N VAL A 39 2.28 -18.82 -0.35
CA VAL A 39 2.55 -18.04 0.87
C VAL A 39 3.96 -18.32 1.41
N ARG A 40 4.46 -19.57 1.33
CA ARG A 40 5.84 -19.91 1.70
C ARG A 40 6.88 -19.24 0.80
N PHE A 41 6.60 -19.12 -0.48
CA PHE A 41 7.47 -18.46 -1.44
C PHE A 41 7.59 -16.96 -1.17
N TYR A 42 6.49 -16.27 -0.89
CA TYR A 42 6.51 -14.85 -0.46
C TYR A 42 7.29 -14.65 0.85
N ALA A 43 7.12 -15.53 1.81
CA ALA A 43 7.83 -15.45 3.08
C ALA A 43 9.34 -15.68 2.93
N SER A 44 9.76 -16.60 2.04
CA SER A 44 11.19 -16.86 1.80
C SER A 44 11.86 -15.77 1.00
N GLN A 45 11.19 -15.22 -0.03
CA GLN A 45 11.74 -14.13 -0.84
C GLN A 45 11.74 -12.78 -0.10
N ALA A 46 10.74 -12.51 0.73
CA ALA A 46 10.76 -11.35 1.62
C ALA A 46 11.94 -11.42 2.62
N ALA A 47 12.33 -12.61 3.05
CA ALA A 47 13.50 -12.80 3.91
C ALA A 47 14.82 -12.56 3.17
N GLU A 48 14.93 -12.94 1.90
CA GLU A 48 16.12 -12.67 1.09
C GLU A 48 16.33 -11.17 0.82
N ILE A 49 15.24 -10.41 0.65
CA ILE A 49 15.31 -8.95 0.41
C ILE A 49 15.78 -8.17 1.65
N VAL A 50 15.48 -8.65 2.86
CA VAL A 50 15.86 -7.99 4.12
C VAL A 50 17.33 -8.24 4.50
N LEU A 51 17.96 -9.28 3.96
CA LEU A 51 19.31 -9.71 4.34
C LEU A 51 20.43 -9.19 3.43
N ASP A 52 20.13 -8.67 2.24
CA ASP A 52 21.14 -8.08 1.36
C ASP A 52 21.44 -6.63 1.72
N LYS A 53 22.64 -6.40 2.24
CA LYS A 53 23.21 -5.07 2.44
C LYS A 53 23.63 -4.46 1.10
N PRO A 54 23.54 -3.13 0.90
CA PRO A 54 24.11 -2.49 -0.26
C PRO A 54 25.63 -2.61 -0.19
N GLU A 55 26.24 -3.34 -1.12
CA GLU A 55 27.67 -3.28 -1.35
C GLU A 55 28.00 -1.99 -2.09
N VAL A 56 28.66 -1.09 -1.38
CA VAL A 56 29.36 0.06 -1.99
C VAL A 56 30.64 -0.48 -2.62
N GLY A 57 30.73 -0.40 -3.93
CA GLY A 57 31.91 -0.79 -4.66
C GLY A 57 33.13 0.07 -4.31
N SER A 58 34.19 -0.55 -3.85
CA SER A 58 35.56 -0.07 -4.02
C SER A 58 36.49 -1.28 -4.12
N GLU A 59 37.05 -1.49 -5.30
CA GLU A 59 38.24 -2.30 -5.50
C GLU A 59 39.41 -1.67 -4.74
N THR A 60 39.75 -2.21 -3.61
CA THR A 60 41.08 -2.30 -3.00
C THR A 60 40.97 -2.81 -1.58
N ALA A 61 40.98 -4.12 -1.39
CA ALA A 61 41.44 -4.79 -0.15
C ALA A 61 41.26 -6.33 -0.22
N ALA A 62 41.85 -6.93 -1.26
CA ALA A 62 42.10 -8.37 -1.22
C ALA A 62 43.42 -8.63 -0.45
N LYS A 63 43.36 -8.58 0.87
CA LYS A 63 44.29 -9.23 1.83
C LYS A 63 44.08 -8.73 3.25
N ALA A 64 43.03 -9.21 3.90
CA ALA A 64 42.85 -9.32 5.36
C ALA A 64 41.49 -9.90 5.69
N ALA A 65 41.15 -11.05 5.15
CA ALA A 65 39.94 -11.78 5.53
C ALA A 65 40.36 -12.97 6.42
N ALA A 66 40.66 -12.65 7.67
CA ALA A 66 40.64 -13.61 8.74
C ALA A 66 39.67 -13.07 9.81
N GLU A 67 38.52 -13.75 9.97
CA GLU A 67 37.63 -13.73 11.12
C GLU A 67 37.06 -12.37 11.58
N LYS A 68 36.06 -11.85 10.88
CA LYS A 68 35.03 -11.02 11.52
C LYS A 68 33.69 -11.75 11.43
N LYS A 69 33.21 -12.27 12.58
CA LYS A 69 31.81 -12.64 12.78
C LYS A 69 30.96 -11.45 12.30
N PRO A 70 29.81 -11.68 11.58
CA PRO A 70 28.95 -10.57 11.20
C PRO A 70 28.51 -9.85 12.48
N GLN A 71 28.84 -8.58 12.61
CA GLN A 71 28.28 -7.72 13.63
C GLN A 71 26.76 -7.70 13.38
N ASN A 72 25.99 -8.24 14.30
CA ASN A 72 24.52 -8.08 14.34
C ASN A 72 24.26 -6.56 14.52
N LEU A 73 24.12 -5.83 13.41
CA LEU A 73 23.62 -4.46 13.46
C LEU A 73 22.16 -4.54 13.94
N GLU A 74 21.89 -4.01 15.12
CA GLU A 74 20.55 -3.89 15.67
C GLU A 74 19.68 -3.07 14.69
N SER A 75 18.48 -3.59 14.34
CA SER A 75 17.53 -2.87 13.50
C SER A 75 17.09 -1.57 14.16
N LYS A 76 17.04 -0.49 13.38
CA LYS A 76 16.50 0.81 13.80
C LYS A 76 15.00 0.95 13.57
N SER A 77 14.39 0.04 12.79
CA SER A 77 12.95 0.04 12.52
C SER A 77 12.17 -0.17 13.81
N PHE A 78 11.21 0.71 14.07
CA PHE A 78 10.28 0.58 15.18
C PHE A 78 9.41 -0.67 15.00
N ALA A 79 8.88 -0.88 13.79
CA ALA A 79 8.01 -2.01 13.48
C ALA A 79 8.71 -3.36 13.68
N VAL A 80 9.98 -3.48 13.30
CA VAL A 80 10.78 -4.69 13.54
C VAL A 80 10.96 -4.94 15.04
N ASN A 81 11.30 -3.91 15.81
CA ASN A 81 11.60 -4.05 17.24
C ASN A 81 10.34 -4.30 18.09
N MET A 82 9.17 -3.72 17.74
CA MET A 82 7.94 -4.00 18.47
C MET A 82 7.54 -5.48 18.43
N PHE A 83 7.86 -6.20 17.35
CA PHE A 83 7.64 -7.64 17.27
C PHE A 83 8.52 -8.42 18.27
N LYS A 84 9.65 -7.86 18.69
CA LYS A 84 10.48 -8.42 19.77
C LYS A 84 9.99 -8.02 21.16
N GLY A 85 8.95 -7.20 21.28
CA GLY A 85 8.56 -6.56 22.53
C GLY A 85 9.55 -5.50 22.98
N GLN A 86 10.26 -4.87 22.05
CA GLN A 86 11.26 -3.84 22.30
C GLN A 86 10.83 -2.52 21.65
N ILE A 87 11.37 -1.41 22.14
CA ILE A 87 11.14 -0.08 21.58
C ILE A 87 12.45 0.47 21.03
N SER A 88 12.50 0.69 19.71
CA SER A 88 13.52 1.51 19.08
C SER A 88 12.93 2.89 18.79
N THR A 89 13.46 3.93 19.36
CA THR A 89 12.97 5.30 19.18
C THR A 89 13.59 6.00 17.98
N ALA A 90 14.65 5.44 17.39
CA ALA A 90 15.50 6.10 16.41
C ALA A 90 14.76 6.60 15.16
N GLN A 91 13.69 5.91 14.72
CA GLN A 91 12.90 6.25 13.54
C GLN A 91 11.51 6.82 13.87
N VAL A 92 11.20 7.05 15.14
CA VAL A 92 9.88 7.53 15.55
C VAL A 92 9.94 8.74 16.47
N PHE A 93 11.06 8.99 17.15
CA PHE A 93 11.26 10.16 18.01
C PHE A 93 12.63 10.83 17.75
N PRO A 94 12.66 12.16 17.68
CA PRO A 94 11.52 13.06 17.58
C PRO A 94 10.76 12.90 16.25
N TYR A 95 9.54 13.43 16.16
CA TYR A 95 8.80 13.48 14.89
C TYR A 95 9.62 14.25 13.84
N PRO A 96 9.78 13.75 12.59
CA PRO A 96 10.73 14.28 11.64
C PRO A 96 10.55 15.77 11.32
N SER A 97 11.66 16.49 11.27
CA SER A 97 11.78 17.86 10.76
C SER A 97 13.05 17.88 9.90
N VAL A 98 12.93 17.49 8.64
CA VAL A 98 14.06 17.12 7.77
C VAL A 98 14.37 18.15 6.68
N MET A 99 13.45 19.09 6.41
CA MET A 99 13.64 20.13 5.41
C MET A 99 14.48 21.28 5.97
N ASN A 100 15.45 21.74 5.20
CA ASN A 100 16.15 23.00 5.45
C ASN A 100 15.29 24.22 5.05
N GLU A 101 15.80 25.43 5.25
CA GLU A 101 15.08 26.68 4.95
C GLU A 101 14.76 26.80 3.46
N ASP A 102 15.73 26.54 2.57
CA ASP A 102 15.55 26.61 1.13
C ASP A 102 14.48 25.63 0.63
N GLN A 103 14.53 24.39 1.10
CA GLN A 103 13.53 23.36 0.77
C GLN A 103 12.13 23.73 1.27
N THR A 104 12.05 24.35 2.45
CA THR A 104 10.79 24.79 3.05
C THR A 104 10.19 25.95 2.25
N GLU A 105 11.02 26.94 1.88
CA GLU A 105 10.57 28.08 1.08
C GLU A 105 10.15 27.65 -0.32
N PHE A 106 10.95 26.84 -0.99
CA PHE A 106 10.60 26.30 -2.31
C PHE A 106 9.27 25.53 -2.29
N LEU A 107 9.04 24.73 -1.26
CA LEU A 107 7.76 24.03 -1.11
C LEU A 107 6.58 25.01 -0.92
N ARG A 108 6.77 26.07 -0.13
CA ARG A 108 5.74 27.11 0.06
C ARG A 108 5.36 27.79 -1.25
N GLU A 109 6.35 28.07 -2.09
CA GLU A 109 6.13 28.66 -3.41
C GLU A 109 5.33 27.72 -4.34
N LEU A 110 5.49 26.40 -4.22
CA LEU A 110 4.78 25.43 -5.04
C LEU A 110 3.34 25.16 -4.57
N VAL A 111 3.08 25.17 -3.27
CA VAL A 111 1.77 24.80 -2.68
C VAL A 111 0.63 25.67 -3.20
N GLY A 112 0.82 26.98 -3.23
CA GLY A 112 -0.19 27.92 -3.69
C GLY A 112 -0.61 27.73 -5.14
N PRO A 113 0.31 27.77 -6.11
CA PRO A 113 0.01 27.55 -7.52
C PRO A 113 -0.59 26.16 -7.80
N VAL A 114 -0.10 25.11 -7.17
CA VAL A 114 -0.64 23.74 -7.34
C VAL A 114 -2.08 23.67 -6.82
N SER A 115 -2.38 24.20 -5.63
CA SER A 115 -3.74 24.23 -5.10
C SER A 115 -4.68 24.99 -6.03
N LYS A 116 -4.26 26.18 -6.47
CA LYS A 116 -5.04 27.02 -7.39
C LYS A 116 -5.33 26.33 -8.71
N PHE A 117 -4.35 25.62 -9.27
CA PHE A 117 -4.53 24.85 -10.50
C PHE A 117 -5.64 23.79 -10.35
N PHE A 118 -5.63 23.02 -9.26
CA PHE A 118 -6.65 22.01 -9.02
C PHE A 118 -8.02 22.59 -8.68
N GLU A 119 -8.08 23.81 -8.16
CA GLU A 119 -9.34 24.50 -7.86
C GLU A 119 -9.95 25.17 -9.09
N GLU A 120 -9.15 25.74 -9.99
CA GLU A 120 -9.61 26.60 -11.09
C GLU A 120 -9.55 25.94 -12.49
N VAL A 121 -8.63 24.98 -12.71
CA VAL A 121 -8.37 24.38 -14.02
C VAL A 121 -8.86 22.94 -14.09
N ASN A 122 -8.57 22.13 -13.07
CA ASN A 122 -8.96 20.73 -13.06
C ASN A 122 -10.44 20.56 -12.69
N ASP A 123 -11.18 19.81 -13.51
CA ASP A 123 -12.57 19.43 -13.22
C ASP A 123 -12.67 17.90 -13.04
N PRO A 124 -12.65 17.39 -11.78
CA PRO A 124 -12.69 15.97 -11.52
C PRO A 124 -14.01 15.31 -11.94
N ALA A 125 -15.14 16.03 -11.96
CA ALA A 125 -16.41 15.50 -12.42
C ALA A 125 -16.40 15.29 -13.93
N LYS A 126 -15.82 16.23 -14.67
CA LYS A 126 -15.67 16.16 -16.12
C LYS A 126 -14.66 15.06 -16.49
N ASN A 127 -13.54 14.95 -15.78
CA ASN A 127 -12.58 13.87 -15.97
C ASN A 127 -13.22 12.48 -15.77
N ASP A 128 -14.02 12.30 -14.72
CA ASP A 128 -14.77 11.05 -14.47
C ASP A 128 -15.77 10.74 -15.59
N LEU A 129 -16.49 11.76 -16.08
CA LEU A 129 -17.46 11.62 -17.16
C LEU A 129 -16.80 11.26 -18.50
N LEU A 130 -15.68 11.91 -18.81
CA LEU A 130 -14.91 11.67 -20.04
C LEU A 130 -14.12 10.35 -19.99
N GLU A 131 -13.95 9.78 -18.82
CA GLU A 131 -13.07 8.62 -18.58
C GLU A 131 -11.62 8.87 -19.06
N LYS A 132 -11.19 10.12 -19.02
CA LYS A 132 -9.81 10.57 -19.31
C LYS A 132 -9.54 11.91 -18.61
N VAL A 133 -8.27 12.19 -18.36
CA VAL A 133 -7.84 13.54 -17.93
C VAL A 133 -7.99 14.48 -19.12
N GLU A 134 -8.60 15.66 -18.91
CA GLU A 134 -8.72 16.66 -19.97
C GLU A 134 -7.35 17.08 -20.51
N ASP A 135 -7.29 17.37 -21.80
CA ASP A 135 -6.04 17.74 -22.46
C ASP A 135 -5.46 19.05 -21.88
N SER A 136 -6.32 20.02 -21.55
CA SER A 136 -5.91 21.25 -20.85
C SER A 136 -5.29 21.01 -19.47
N THR A 137 -5.86 20.07 -18.72
CA THR A 137 -5.31 19.64 -17.42
C THR A 137 -3.94 18.96 -17.60
N MET A 138 -3.81 18.07 -18.60
CA MET A 138 -2.54 17.42 -18.90
C MET A 138 -1.44 18.42 -19.27
N GLU A 139 -1.74 19.39 -20.15
CA GLU A 139 -0.77 20.42 -20.52
C GLU A 139 -0.38 21.31 -19.33
N GLY A 140 -1.33 21.75 -18.51
CA GLY A 140 -1.01 22.52 -17.31
C GLY A 140 -0.17 21.75 -16.30
N LEU A 141 -0.39 20.44 -16.14
CA LEU A 141 0.45 19.57 -15.30
C LEU A 141 1.89 19.46 -15.84
N LYS A 142 2.07 19.39 -17.16
CA LYS A 142 3.41 19.41 -17.79
C LYS A 142 4.11 20.76 -17.56
N GLU A 143 3.41 21.86 -17.77
CA GLU A 143 3.94 23.21 -17.54
C GLU A 143 4.39 23.44 -16.10
N MET A 144 3.67 22.86 -15.11
CA MET A 144 4.02 22.92 -13.70
C MET A 144 5.15 21.95 -13.29
N GLY A 145 5.66 21.11 -14.20
CA GLY A 145 6.66 20.10 -13.88
C GLY A 145 6.14 18.94 -13.02
N ALA A 146 4.82 18.70 -13.01
CA ALA A 146 4.17 17.70 -12.16
C ALA A 146 4.58 16.24 -12.47
N PHE A 147 5.16 15.98 -13.63
CA PHE A 147 5.58 14.64 -14.07
C PHE A 147 6.98 14.25 -13.55
N GLY A 148 7.79 15.19 -13.09
CA GLY A 148 9.18 14.96 -12.67
C GLY A 148 9.51 15.50 -11.29
N LEU A 149 8.60 15.38 -10.32
CA LEU A 149 8.75 16.00 -9.00
C LEU A 149 10.03 15.57 -8.28
N GLN A 150 10.41 14.31 -8.38
CA GLN A 150 11.59 13.75 -7.69
C GLN A 150 12.77 13.47 -8.65
N VAL A 151 12.64 13.75 -9.93
CA VAL A 151 13.77 13.65 -10.87
C VAL A 151 14.75 14.77 -10.55
N PRO A 152 16.09 14.50 -10.49
CA PRO A 152 17.10 15.52 -10.26
C PRO A 152 17.00 16.69 -11.26
N ALA A 153 17.35 17.89 -10.80
CA ALA A 153 17.21 19.11 -11.59
C ALA A 153 18.10 19.11 -12.85
N ASP A 154 19.28 18.51 -12.78
CA ASP A 154 20.21 18.34 -13.90
C ASP A 154 19.65 17.37 -14.99
N LEU A 155 18.64 16.58 -14.65
CA LEU A 155 17.91 15.72 -15.58
C LEU A 155 16.50 16.24 -15.90
N GLY A 156 16.23 17.50 -15.61
CA GLY A 156 15.00 18.20 -16.00
C GLY A 156 13.82 18.08 -15.04
N GLY A 157 14.03 17.56 -13.83
CA GLY A 157 13.02 17.47 -12.79
C GLY A 157 13.08 18.61 -11.76
N LEU A 158 12.25 18.53 -10.73
CA LEU A 158 12.23 19.49 -9.62
C LEU A 158 13.15 19.11 -8.45
N GLY A 159 13.66 17.88 -8.41
CA GLY A 159 14.58 17.40 -7.38
C GLY A 159 14.00 17.36 -5.97
N LEU A 160 12.69 17.20 -5.82
CA LEU A 160 12.02 17.24 -4.52
C LEU A 160 12.39 16.06 -3.63
N THR A 161 12.49 16.31 -2.33
CA THR A 161 12.60 15.28 -1.30
C THR A 161 11.29 14.50 -1.17
N ASN A 162 11.32 13.38 -0.45
CA ASN A 162 10.10 12.59 -0.20
C ASN A 162 9.05 13.39 0.59
N THR A 163 9.48 14.21 1.54
CA THR A 163 8.59 15.06 2.35
C THR A 163 7.93 16.15 1.51
N GLN A 164 8.68 16.81 0.63
CA GLN A 164 8.13 17.79 -0.31
C GLN A 164 7.17 17.14 -1.30
N TYR A 165 7.55 15.98 -1.87
CA TYR A 165 6.69 15.17 -2.73
C TYR A 165 5.37 14.79 -2.03
N ALA A 166 5.42 14.31 -0.79
CA ALA A 166 4.25 13.95 -0.01
C ALA A 166 3.26 15.12 0.10
N ARG A 167 3.75 16.35 0.32
CA ARG A 167 2.88 17.53 0.44
C ARG A 167 2.16 17.88 -0.87
N LEU A 168 2.84 17.77 -2.01
CA LEU A 168 2.20 18.04 -3.30
C LEU A 168 1.19 16.95 -3.67
N VAL A 169 1.53 15.69 -3.42
CA VAL A 169 0.62 14.55 -3.66
C VAL A 169 -0.62 14.61 -2.76
N GLU A 170 -0.49 15.11 -1.54
CA GLU A 170 -1.60 15.39 -0.64
C GLU A 170 -2.60 16.38 -1.26
N ILE A 171 -2.11 17.44 -1.90
CA ILE A 171 -2.97 18.42 -2.60
C ILE A 171 -3.70 17.75 -3.77
N VAL A 172 -2.99 16.99 -4.60
CA VAL A 172 -3.61 16.25 -5.71
C VAL A 172 -4.69 15.30 -5.21
N GLY A 173 -4.41 14.54 -4.17
CA GLY A 173 -5.36 13.60 -3.56
C GLY A 173 -6.60 14.25 -2.96
N MET A 174 -6.51 15.50 -2.53
CA MET A 174 -7.64 16.27 -2.03
C MET A 174 -8.64 16.61 -3.16
N HIS A 175 -8.15 16.79 -4.39
CA HIS A 175 -8.96 17.26 -5.50
C HIS A 175 -9.37 16.16 -6.48
N ASP A 176 -8.43 15.30 -6.94
CA ASP A 176 -8.70 14.33 -8.00
C ASP A 176 -7.78 13.10 -7.92
N LEU A 177 -8.33 11.99 -7.43
CA LEU A 177 -7.59 10.72 -7.36
C LEU A 177 -7.31 10.12 -8.74
N GLY A 178 -8.13 10.39 -9.75
CA GLY A 178 -7.91 9.93 -11.13
C GLY A 178 -6.66 10.56 -11.74
N VAL A 179 -6.49 11.87 -11.58
CA VAL A 179 -5.26 12.59 -11.94
C VAL A 179 -4.10 12.13 -11.06
N GLY A 180 -4.34 11.94 -9.76
CA GLY A 180 -3.34 11.43 -8.82
C GLY A 180 -2.76 10.09 -9.23
N ILE A 181 -3.58 9.16 -9.72
CA ILE A 181 -3.10 7.86 -10.22
C ILE A 181 -2.36 8.02 -11.55
N THR A 182 -2.80 8.89 -12.44
CA THR A 182 -2.09 9.16 -13.70
C THR A 182 -0.65 9.62 -13.44
N LEU A 183 -0.47 10.58 -12.55
CA LEU A 183 0.85 11.09 -12.13
C LEU A 183 1.63 10.05 -11.33
N GLY A 184 0.98 9.37 -10.38
CA GLY A 184 1.60 8.37 -9.51
C GLY A 184 2.09 7.14 -10.29
N ALA A 185 1.29 6.61 -11.19
CA ALA A 185 1.67 5.49 -12.04
C ALA A 185 2.86 5.82 -12.95
N HIS A 186 3.01 7.07 -13.36
CA HIS A 186 4.15 7.56 -14.12
C HIS A 186 5.42 7.65 -13.26
N GLN A 187 5.40 8.42 -12.17
CA GLN A 187 6.62 8.77 -11.43
C GLN A 187 6.87 7.91 -10.18
N SER A 188 5.85 7.38 -9.53
CA SER A 188 6.05 6.58 -8.31
C SER A 188 6.35 5.11 -8.59
N ILE A 189 5.90 4.57 -9.72
CA ILE A 189 6.17 3.18 -10.11
C ILE A 189 6.69 3.05 -11.55
N GLY A 190 6.19 3.84 -12.51
CA GLY A 190 6.52 3.72 -13.93
C GLY A 190 8.01 3.85 -14.21
N PHE A 191 8.61 4.97 -13.88
CA PHE A 191 10.04 5.19 -14.05
C PHE A 191 10.84 5.20 -12.73
N LYS A 192 10.20 4.95 -11.58
CA LYS A 192 10.89 4.91 -10.27
C LYS A 192 12.05 3.91 -10.27
N GLY A 193 11.88 2.79 -10.98
CA GLY A 193 12.95 1.81 -11.16
C GLY A 193 14.19 2.38 -11.81
N ILE A 194 14.05 3.26 -12.80
CA ILE A 194 15.18 3.93 -13.47
C ILE A 194 15.89 4.86 -12.49
N LEU A 195 15.16 5.60 -11.66
CA LEU A 195 15.75 6.44 -10.61
C LEU A 195 16.55 5.63 -9.59
N LEU A 196 16.03 4.47 -9.15
CA LEU A 196 16.63 3.67 -8.08
C LEU A 196 17.75 2.73 -8.57
N PHE A 197 17.61 2.15 -9.75
CA PHE A 197 18.44 1.04 -10.24
C PHE A 197 19.06 1.31 -11.61
N GLY A 198 18.66 2.38 -12.30
CA GLY A 198 19.22 2.75 -13.59
C GLY A 198 20.70 3.14 -13.48
N ASN A 199 21.50 2.69 -14.44
CA ASN A 199 22.86 3.17 -14.59
C ASN A 199 22.88 4.62 -15.14
N PRO A 200 24.01 5.34 -15.11
CA PRO A 200 24.08 6.72 -15.58
C PRO A 200 23.55 6.93 -17.00
N ALA A 201 23.90 6.03 -17.94
CA ALA A 201 23.45 6.12 -19.33
C ALA A 201 21.93 5.95 -19.48
N GLN A 202 21.32 5.02 -18.72
CA GLN A 202 19.87 4.83 -18.68
C GLN A 202 19.17 6.07 -18.10
N LYS A 203 19.68 6.64 -17.01
CA LYS A 203 19.12 7.86 -16.41
C LYS A 203 19.19 9.04 -17.36
N GLU A 204 20.33 9.27 -17.97
CA GLU A 204 20.53 10.37 -18.95
C GLU A 204 19.64 10.21 -20.19
N LYS A 205 19.46 8.98 -20.67
CA LYS A 205 18.63 8.69 -21.85
C LYS A 205 17.13 8.90 -21.59
N TYR A 206 16.62 8.44 -20.46
CA TYR A 206 15.16 8.32 -20.26
C TYR A 206 14.57 9.42 -19.38
N LEU A 207 15.24 9.82 -18.29
CA LEU A 207 14.66 10.69 -17.29
C LEU A 207 14.29 12.10 -17.79
N PRO A 208 15.06 12.77 -18.67
CA PRO A 208 14.70 14.13 -19.10
C PRO A 208 13.32 14.23 -19.76
N LYS A 209 12.99 13.33 -20.67
CA LYS A 209 11.69 13.31 -21.33
C LYS A 209 10.54 12.84 -20.45
N LEU A 210 10.83 11.94 -19.52
CA LEU A 210 9.88 11.48 -18.51
C LEU A 210 9.58 12.59 -17.49
N ALA A 211 10.58 13.37 -17.09
CA ALA A 211 10.42 14.46 -16.13
C ALA A 211 9.53 15.59 -16.66
N THR A 212 9.59 15.88 -17.95
CA THR A 212 8.73 16.90 -18.60
C THR A 212 7.34 16.39 -18.96
N GLY A 213 7.10 15.07 -18.91
CA GLY A 213 5.87 14.46 -19.39
C GLY A 213 5.79 14.42 -20.94
N GLU A 214 6.90 14.66 -21.67
CA GLU A 214 6.96 14.42 -23.11
C GLU A 214 6.72 12.94 -23.41
N THR A 215 7.32 12.05 -22.63
CA THR A 215 7.04 10.62 -22.64
C THR A 215 6.44 10.19 -21.30
N ILE A 216 5.51 9.22 -21.37
CA ILE A 216 4.83 8.66 -20.20
C ILE A 216 5.38 7.27 -19.91
N ALA A 217 5.50 6.94 -18.62
CA ALA A 217 5.94 5.64 -18.16
C ALA A 217 4.80 4.80 -17.57
N ALA A 218 4.95 3.47 -17.67
CA ALA A 218 4.07 2.50 -17.05
C ALA A 218 4.86 1.35 -16.40
N PHE A 219 4.25 0.72 -15.39
CA PHE A 219 4.80 -0.39 -14.63
C PHE A 219 4.07 -1.68 -14.97
N CYS A 220 4.75 -2.64 -15.58
CA CYS A 220 4.18 -3.84 -16.18
C CYS A 220 4.57 -5.10 -15.40
N LEU A 221 3.89 -5.37 -14.30
CA LEU A 221 4.10 -6.56 -13.46
C LEU A 221 2.93 -7.55 -13.58
N THR A 222 1.70 -7.09 -13.36
CA THR A 222 0.49 -7.91 -13.21
C THR A 222 0.09 -8.61 -14.50
N GLU A 223 -0.26 -9.89 -14.38
CA GLU A 223 -0.74 -10.73 -15.49
C GLU A 223 -2.10 -11.35 -15.15
N PRO A 224 -2.87 -11.87 -16.12
CA PRO A 224 -4.16 -12.52 -15.87
C PRO A 224 -4.13 -13.62 -14.81
N ALA A 225 -3.04 -14.39 -14.75
CA ALA A 225 -2.85 -15.48 -13.79
C ALA A 225 -1.98 -15.10 -12.58
N SER A 226 -1.48 -13.89 -12.49
CA SER A 226 -0.49 -13.47 -11.51
C SER A 226 -0.73 -12.02 -11.05
N GLY A 227 -1.54 -11.86 -10.01
CA GLY A 227 -1.76 -10.58 -9.31
C GLY A 227 -1.02 -10.56 -7.98
N SER A 228 -1.67 -11.05 -6.91
CA SER A 228 -1.06 -11.16 -5.57
C SER A 228 0.18 -12.06 -5.54
N ASP A 229 0.21 -13.11 -6.36
CA ASP A 229 1.38 -13.97 -6.57
C ASP A 229 2.25 -13.42 -7.72
N ALA A 230 2.92 -12.30 -7.46
CA ALA A 230 3.74 -11.60 -8.46
C ALA A 230 4.95 -12.43 -8.95
N ALA A 231 5.37 -13.43 -8.18
CA ALA A 231 6.46 -14.31 -8.58
C ALA A 231 6.06 -15.37 -9.63
N SER A 232 4.76 -15.60 -9.82
CA SER A 232 4.22 -16.58 -10.77
C SER A 232 3.98 -16.05 -12.18
N ILE A 233 4.46 -14.84 -12.52
CA ILE A 233 4.35 -14.27 -13.86
C ILE A 233 4.83 -15.25 -14.94
N LYS A 234 4.25 -15.16 -16.13
CA LYS A 234 4.54 -16.05 -17.27
C LYS A 234 5.24 -15.35 -18.44
N THR A 235 5.25 -14.02 -18.48
CA THR A 235 6.03 -13.27 -19.47
C THR A 235 7.48 -13.72 -19.43
N ILE A 236 8.06 -14.00 -20.58
CA ILE A 236 9.42 -14.50 -20.74
C ILE A 236 10.30 -13.53 -21.51
N ALA A 237 11.58 -13.52 -21.22
CA ALA A 237 12.60 -12.81 -21.97
C ALA A 237 13.81 -13.73 -22.16
N VAL A 238 14.08 -14.11 -23.38
CA VAL A 238 15.15 -15.05 -23.74
C VAL A 238 16.29 -14.27 -24.39
N GLN A 239 17.49 -14.41 -23.86
CA GLN A 239 18.69 -13.76 -24.43
C GLN A 239 19.01 -14.32 -25.79
N SER A 240 19.36 -13.45 -26.74
CA SER A 240 19.85 -13.85 -28.06
C SER A 240 21.18 -14.60 -27.97
N PRO A 241 21.52 -15.48 -28.93
CA PRO A 241 22.80 -16.17 -28.94
C PRO A 241 24.03 -15.25 -28.95
N CYS A 242 23.90 -14.04 -29.53
CA CYS A 242 24.96 -13.04 -29.54
C CYS A 242 25.06 -12.22 -28.24
N GLY A 243 24.08 -12.39 -27.32
CA GLY A 243 24.03 -11.67 -26.04
C GLY A 243 23.63 -10.19 -26.12
N GLN A 244 23.31 -9.67 -27.31
CA GLN A 244 23.08 -8.23 -27.52
C GLN A 244 21.63 -7.78 -27.22
N TYR A 245 20.66 -8.70 -27.22
CA TYR A 245 19.27 -8.39 -26.96
C TYR A 245 18.55 -9.55 -26.30
N TYR A 246 17.36 -9.27 -25.76
CA TYR A 246 16.40 -10.25 -25.26
C TYR A 246 15.15 -10.22 -26.15
N THR A 247 14.61 -11.39 -26.48
CA THR A 247 13.29 -11.51 -27.10
C THR A 247 12.26 -11.65 -26.00
N LEU A 248 11.41 -10.63 -25.83
CA LEU A 248 10.41 -10.55 -24.77
C LEU A 248 9.02 -10.78 -25.30
N SER A 249 8.30 -11.74 -24.70
CA SER A 249 6.93 -12.12 -25.08
C SER A 249 6.06 -12.37 -23.87
N GLY A 250 4.82 -11.84 -23.91
CA GLY A 250 3.81 -12.03 -22.87
C GLY A 250 2.74 -10.96 -22.88
N GLY A 251 1.84 -11.04 -21.91
CA GLY A 251 0.73 -10.08 -21.75
C GLY A 251 0.57 -9.62 -20.32
N LYS A 252 0.35 -8.34 -20.13
CA LYS A 252 0.12 -7.68 -18.85
C LYS A 252 -1.29 -7.08 -18.84
N ILE A 253 -1.93 -7.06 -17.67
CA ILE A 253 -3.28 -6.52 -17.51
C ILE A 253 -3.33 -5.45 -16.44
N TRP A 254 -4.36 -4.61 -16.54
CA TRP A 254 -4.64 -3.52 -15.61
C TRP A 254 -3.47 -2.56 -15.43
N ILE A 255 -2.78 -2.26 -16.53
CA ILE A 255 -1.61 -1.40 -16.51
C ILE A 255 -2.05 0.07 -16.55
N SER A 256 -1.83 0.79 -15.48
CA SER A 256 -2.03 2.24 -15.43
C SER A 256 -1.10 2.93 -16.41
N ASN A 257 -1.62 3.86 -17.20
CA ASN A 257 -0.97 4.49 -18.34
C ASN A 257 -0.59 3.53 -19.48
N GLY A 258 -1.06 2.27 -19.47
CA GLY A 258 -0.68 1.27 -20.47
C GLY A 258 -0.99 1.65 -21.91
N GLY A 259 -2.10 2.37 -22.14
CA GLY A 259 -2.46 2.91 -23.44
C GLY A 259 -1.73 4.18 -23.84
N LEU A 260 -1.09 4.89 -22.91
CA LEU A 260 -0.44 6.18 -23.11
C LEU A 260 1.09 6.09 -23.11
N ALA A 261 1.66 5.11 -22.42
CA ALA A 261 3.09 5.03 -22.16
C ALA A 261 3.89 4.73 -23.43
N GLU A 262 5.03 5.39 -23.52
CA GLU A 262 6.12 5.09 -24.47
C GLU A 262 7.21 4.25 -23.81
N ILE A 263 7.38 4.37 -22.49
CA ILE A 263 8.41 3.68 -21.69
C ILE A 263 7.74 2.77 -20.68
N PHE A 264 8.15 1.51 -20.65
CA PHE A 264 7.61 0.49 -19.77
C PHE A 264 8.69 -0.13 -18.90
N THR A 265 8.47 -0.21 -17.60
CA THR A 265 9.25 -1.10 -16.72
C THR A 265 8.56 -2.47 -16.71
N VAL A 266 9.17 -3.45 -17.39
CA VAL A 266 8.58 -4.76 -17.61
C VAL A 266 9.32 -5.83 -16.85
N PHE A 267 8.58 -6.70 -16.18
CA PHE A 267 9.12 -7.85 -15.44
C PHE A 267 8.82 -9.12 -16.21
N ALA A 268 9.88 -9.89 -16.50
CA ALA A 268 9.79 -11.13 -17.26
C ALA A 268 10.70 -12.21 -16.66
N LYS A 269 10.31 -13.49 -16.82
CA LYS A 269 11.16 -14.63 -16.49
C LYS A 269 12.27 -14.76 -17.50
N THR A 270 13.48 -14.92 -16.99
CA THR A 270 14.71 -15.09 -17.77
C THR A 270 15.42 -16.35 -17.30
N PRO A 271 15.82 -17.27 -18.20
CA PRO A 271 16.65 -18.42 -17.84
C PRO A 271 18.02 -17.94 -17.33
N VAL A 272 18.33 -18.26 -16.08
CA VAL A 272 19.62 -17.91 -15.45
C VAL A 272 20.31 -19.17 -15.01
N LYS A 273 21.55 -19.35 -15.46
CA LYS A 273 22.39 -20.49 -15.07
C LYS A 273 23.03 -20.20 -13.72
N ASP A 274 22.84 -21.08 -12.76
CA ASP A 274 23.52 -21.05 -11.48
C ASP A 274 24.99 -21.45 -11.68
N GLU A 275 25.92 -20.55 -11.36
CA GLU A 275 27.36 -20.78 -11.56
C GLU A 275 27.91 -21.94 -10.74
N LYS A 276 27.32 -22.25 -9.58
CA LYS A 276 27.78 -23.30 -8.67
C LYS A 276 27.24 -24.67 -9.03
N THR A 277 25.97 -24.75 -9.42
CA THR A 277 25.27 -26.03 -9.71
C THR A 277 25.19 -26.33 -11.18
N GLY A 278 25.35 -25.34 -12.06
CA GLY A 278 25.14 -25.45 -13.52
C GLY A 278 23.65 -25.58 -13.90
N GLU A 279 22.75 -25.57 -12.94
CA GLU A 279 21.30 -25.66 -13.15
C GLU A 279 20.75 -24.36 -13.73
N VAL A 280 19.88 -24.44 -14.74
CA VAL A 280 19.18 -23.29 -15.30
C VAL A 280 17.83 -23.12 -14.59
N LYS A 281 17.62 -21.95 -13.99
CA LYS A 281 16.38 -21.57 -13.31
C LYS A 281 15.80 -20.30 -13.91
N ASP A 282 14.47 -20.28 -14.05
CA ASP A 282 13.76 -19.07 -14.43
C ASP A 282 13.74 -18.08 -13.25
N LYS A 283 14.42 -16.94 -13.43
CA LYS A 283 14.40 -15.83 -12.49
C LYS A 283 13.74 -14.60 -13.11
N ILE A 284 13.15 -13.74 -12.31
CA ILE A 284 12.55 -12.50 -12.79
C ILE A 284 13.64 -11.45 -13.03
N THR A 285 13.62 -10.86 -14.22
CA THR A 285 14.48 -9.72 -14.60
C THR A 285 13.59 -8.52 -14.91
N ALA A 286 14.05 -7.32 -14.59
CA ALA A 286 13.39 -6.06 -14.93
C ALA A 286 14.04 -5.48 -16.21
N PHE A 287 13.19 -4.98 -17.12
CA PHE A 287 13.60 -4.40 -18.39
C PHE A 287 12.98 -3.02 -18.58
N ILE A 288 13.72 -2.10 -19.17
CA ILE A 288 13.19 -0.87 -19.76
C ILE A 288 12.81 -1.20 -21.19
N VAL A 289 11.53 -1.12 -21.52
CA VAL A 289 11.02 -1.42 -22.86
C VAL A 289 10.43 -0.16 -23.47
N GLU A 290 10.91 0.20 -24.66
CA GLU A 290 10.35 1.31 -25.42
C GLU A 290 9.25 0.76 -26.35
N ARG A 291 8.12 1.49 -26.47
CA ARG A 291 7.08 1.15 -27.46
C ARG A 291 7.65 1.11 -28.89
N SER A 292 8.65 1.97 -29.16
CA SER A 292 9.36 2.07 -30.43
C SER A 292 10.18 0.83 -30.83
N PHE A 293 10.44 -0.11 -29.90
CA PHE A 293 11.11 -1.38 -30.25
C PHE A 293 10.27 -2.27 -31.16
N GLY A 294 8.98 -1.96 -31.35
CA GLY A 294 8.03 -2.76 -32.10
C GLY A 294 7.50 -3.96 -31.29
N GLY A 295 6.38 -4.52 -31.74
CA GLY A 295 5.74 -5.64 -31.04
C GLY A 295 5.03 -5.30 -29.74
N VAL A 296 5.00 -4.02 -29.32
CA VAL A 296 4.27 -3.56 -28.13
C VAL A 296 2.92 -2.99 -28.56
N THR A 297 1.85 -3.63 -28.11
CA THR A 297 0.46 -3.20 -28.38
C THR A 297 -0.32 -3.07 -27.08
N HIS A 298 -1.48 -2.46 -27.12
CA HIS A 298 -2.35 -2.33 -25.95
C HIS A 298 -3.82 -2.51 -26.32
N GLY A 299 -4.63 -2.91 -25.36
CA GLY A 299 -6.08 -2.94 -25.46
C GLY A 299 -6.72 -1.55 -25.27
N PRO A 300 -8.05 -1.46 -25.42
CA PRO A 300 -8.79 -0.25 -25.10
C PRO A 300 -8.70 0.05 -23.59
N PRO A 301 -8.99 1.32 -23.17
CA PRO A 301 -9.11 1.64 -21.76
C PRO A 301 -10.18 0.79 -21.07
N GLU A 302 -9.84 0.24 -19.91
CA GLU A 302 -10.74 -0.58 -19.11
C GLU A 302 -11.91 0.23 -18.54
N LYS A 303 -13.09 -0.38 -18.52
CA LYS A 303 -14.26 0.18 -17.84
C LYS A 303 -14.19 -0.13 -16.35
N LYS A 304 -14.07 0.90 -15.53
CA LYS A 304 -13.76 0.78 -14.10
C LYS A 304 -14.84 1.36 -13.22
N MET A 305 -14.90 0.93 -11.98
CA MET A 305 -15.78 1.46 -10.94
C MET A 305 -15.44 2.93 -10.62
N GLY A 306 -14.15 3.24 -10.48
CA GLY A 306 -13.63 4.56 -10.11
C GLY A 306 -12.27 4.83 -10.73
N ILE A 307 -11.64 5.95 -10.37
CA ILE A 307 -10.43 6.48 -11.01
C ILE A 307 -10.54 6.43 -12.55
N LYS A 308 -11.70 6.75 -13.06
CA LYS A 308 -12.02 6.58 -14.50
C LYS A 308 -11.16 7.44 -15.40
N ALA A 309 -10.71 8.60 -14.90
CA ALA A 309 -9.81 9.48 -15.62
C ALA A 309 -8.43 8.86 -15.88
N SER A 310 -7.97 7.95 -15.04
CA SER A 310 -6.71 7.25 -15.24
C SER A 310 -6.83 6.22 -16.35
N ASN A 311 -5.98 6.29 -17.36
CA ASN A 311 -5.87 5.25 -18.39
C ASN A 311 -5.39 3.95 -17.76
N THR A 312 -6.11 2.87 -18.00
CA THR A 312 -5.74 1.51 -17.55
C THR A 312 -6.01 0.58 -18.72
N ALA A 313 -5.02 -0.20 -19.15
CA ALA A 313 -5.17 -1.06 -20.34
C ALA A 313 -4.38 -2.36 -20.20
N GLU A 314 -4.74 -3.35 -21.01
CA GLU A 314 -3.85 -4.48 -21.29
C GLU A 314 -2.65 -4.00 -22.12
N VAL A 315 -1.49 -4.61 -21.91
CA VAL A 315 -0.29 -4.38 -22.73
C VAL A 315 0.27 -5.73 -23.15
N HIS A 316 0.48 -5.87 -24.45
CA HIS A 316 0.95 -7.10 -25.08
C HIS A 316 2.32 -6.89 -25.70
N PHE A 317 3.20 -7.88 -25.48
CA PHE A 317 4.54 -7.93 -26.02
C PHE A 317 4.65 -9.15 -26.93
N ASP A 318 4.88 -8.93 -28.21
CA ASP A 318 5.03 -9.98 -29.21
C ASP A 318 6.44 -9.96 -29.79
N ASN A 319 7.30 -10.86 -29.31
CA ASN A 319 8.68 -11.03 -29.71
C ASN A 319 9.48 -9.70 -29.76
N VAL A 320 9.28 -8.84 -28.76
CA VAL A 320 9.92 -7.54 -28.67
C VAL A 320 11.43 -7.75 -28.48
N GLN A 321 12.23 -7.17 -29.36
CA GLN A 321 13.68 -7.19 -29.23
C GLN A 321 14.15 -6.06 -28.31
N VAL A 322 14.45 -6.42 -27.07
CA VAL A 322 14.88 -5.48 -26.02
C VAL A 322 16.42 -5.52 -25.95
N PRO A 323 17.12 -4.42 -26.22
CA PRO A 323 18.57 -4.36 -26.11
C PRO A 323 19.06 -4.81 -24.73
N ALA A 324 20.20 -5.46 -24.64
CA ALA A 324 20.74 -5.97 -23.38
C ALA A 324 21.09 -4.85 -22.38
N ASP A 325 21.41 -3.65 -22.85
CA ASP A 325 21.64 -2.46 -22.03
C ASP A 325 20.35 -1.85 -21.44
N CYS A 326 19.18 -2.37 -21.82
CA CYS A 326 17.88 -2.06 -21.23
C CYS A 326 17.50 -2.94 -20.03
N VAL A 327 18.37 -3.85 -19.59
CA VAL A 327 18.19 -4.55 -18.31
C VAL A 327 18.29 -3.54 -17.18
N LEU A 328 17.29 -3.52 -16.30
CA LEU A 328 17.22 -2.63 -15.16
C LEU A 328 17.69 -3.33 -13.90
N GLY A 329 18.83 -2.96 -13.38
CA GLY A 329 19.52 -3.67 -12.31
C GLY A 329 20.24 -4.92 -12.86
N GLU A 330 20.15 -6.04 -12.15
CA GLU A 330 20.83 -7.28 -12.50
C GLU A 330 19.90 -8.30 -13.15
N VAL A 331 20.44 -9.14 -14.03
CA VAL A 331 19.71 -10.28 -14.58
C VAL A 331 19.34 -11.25 -13.45
N GLY A 332 18.05 -11.56 -13.35
CA GLY A 332 17.51 -12.37 -12.24
C GLY A 332 17.22 -11.59 -10.95
N GLY A 333 17.54 -10.30 -10.90
CA GLY A 333 17.28 -9.41 -9.75
C GLY A 333 15.95 -8.65 -9.82
N GLY A 334 15.13 -8.88 -10.84
CA GLY A 334 13.94 -8.08 -11.12
C GLY A 334 12.87 -8.11 -10.04
N PHE A 335 12.74 -9.20 -9.29
CA PHE A 335 11.78 -9.26 -8.17
C PHE A 335 12.16 -8.27 -7.06
N LYS A 336 13.44 -8.18 -6.73
CA LYS A 336 13.97 -7.17 -5.78
C LYS A 336 13.69 -5.76 -6.28
N VAL A 337 13.91 -5.49 -7.56
CA VAL A 337 13.59 -4.20 -8.19
C VAL A 337 12.10 -3.87 -8.02
N ALA A 338 11.19 -4.79 -8.36
CA ALA A 338 9.74 -4.59 -8.24
C ALA A 338 9.33 -4.25 -6.80
N MET A 339 9.81 -5.02 -5.82
CA MET A 339 9.46 -4.81 -4.41
C MET A 339 10.01 -3.48 -3.87
N ASN A 340 11.20 -3.07 -4.26
CA ASN A 340 11.77 -1.77 -3.88
C ASN A 340 10.97 -0.61 -4.47
N ILE A 341 10.56 -0.69 -5.74
CA ILE A 341 9.68 0.31 -6.37
C ILE A 341 8.39 0.45 -5.55
N LEU A 342 7.70 -0.65 -5.27
CA LEU A 342 6.43 -0.64 -4.54
C LEU A 342 6.59 -0.12 -3.10
N ASN A 343 7.64 -0.53 -2.39
CA ASN A 343 7.91 -0.05 -1.04
C ASN A 343 8.16 1.47 -1.00
N ASN A 344 8.87 1.99 -2.00
CA ASN A 344 9.14 3.44 -2.11
C ASN A 344 7.89 4.26 -2.46
N GLY A 345 6.89 3.69 -3.14
CA GLY A 345 5.66 4.40 -3.54
C GLY A 345 4.59 4.51 -2.45
N ARG A 346 4.57 3.58 -1.48
CA ARG A 346 3.45 3.43 -0.52
C ARG A 346 3.21 4.64 0.38
N PHE A 347 4.25 5.36 0.80
CA PHE A 347 4.06 6.58 1.61
C PHE A 347 3.31 7.67 0.86
N GLY A 348 3.53 7.77 -0.45
CA GLY A 348 2.83 8.72 -1.31
C GLY A 348 1.32 8.46 -1.38
N MET A 349 0.91 7.18 -1.36
CA MET A 349 -0.52 6.85 -1.24
C MET A 349 -1.12 7.34 0.08
N ALA A 350 -0.43 7.14 1.20
CA ALA A 350 -0.91 7.64 2.49
C ALA A 350 -1.03 9.17 2.50
N ALA A 351 -0.08 9.88 1.89
CA ALA A 351 -0.14 11.33 1.73
C ALA A 351 -1.32 11.77 0.85
N ALA A 352 -1.53 11.14 -0.32
CA ALA A 352 -2.66 11.44 -1.20
C ALA A 352 -4.00 11.24 -0.47
N LEU A 353 -4.14 10.13 0.24
CA LEU A 353 -5.37 9.77 0.95
C LEU A 353 -5.62 10.64 2.19
N SER A 354 -4.59 11.17 2.84
CA SER A 354 -4.77 12.20 3.89
C SER A 354 -5.38 13.48 3.30
N GLY A 355 -4.94 13.89 2.11
CA GLY A 355 -5.55 14.99 1.37
C GLY A 355 -7.01 14.72 1.00
N THR A 356 -7.31 13.53 0.48
CA THR A 356 -8.67 13.09 0.16
C THR A 356 -9.58 13.19 1.40
N MET A 357 -9.13 12.67 2.53
CA MET A 357 -9.89 12.75 3.79
C MET A 357 -10.11 14.20 4.24
N ARG A 358 -9.12 15.07 4.11
CA ARG A 358 -9.24 16.50 4.44
C ARG A 358 -10.36 17.17 3.64
N GLY A 359 -10.42 16.94 2.34
CA GLY A 359 -11.46 17.46 1.45
C GLY A 359 -12.85 16.92 1.79
N VAL A 360 -12.95 15.63 2.07
CA VAL A 360 -14.21 14.96 2.42
C VAL A 360 -14.72 15.41 3.80
N ILE A 361 -13.84 15.54 4.79
CA ILE A 361 -14.18 16.03 6.13
C ILE A 361 -14.74 17.46 6.04
N ALA A 362 -14.13 18.33 5.24
CA ALA A 362 -14.63 19.70 5.07
C ALA A 362 -16.08 19.72 4.54
N LYS A 363 -16.43 18.86 3.58
CA LYS A 363 -17.81 18.72 3.07
C LYS A 363 -18.79 18.21 4.13
N ALA A 364 -18.37 17.21 4.91
CA ALA A 364 -19.19 16.67 6.00
C ALA A 364 -19.47 17.73 7.09
N VAL A 365 -18.44 18.49 7.45
CA VAL A 365 -18.53 19.59 8.45
C VAL A 365 -19.44 20.69 7.95
N ASP A 366 -19.27 21.16 6.70
CA ASP A 366 -20.14 22.19 6.11
C ASP A 366 -21.60 21.76 6.14
N HIS A 367 -21.90 20.55 5.71
CA HIS A 367 -23.25 20.01 5.75
C HIS A 367 -23.80 19.93 7.18
N ALA A 368 -23.05 19.37 8.11
CA ALA A 368 -23.48 19.17 9.50
C ALA A 368 -23.71 20.50 10.25
N ALA A 369 -22.89 21.53 9.97
CA ALA A 369 -22.99 22.85 10.56
C ALA A 369 -24.20 23.65 10.03
N ASN A 370 -24.65 23.36 8.80
CA ASN A 370 -25.73 24.12 8.18
C ASN A 370 -27.08 23.40 8.21
N ARG A 371 -27.12 22.07 8.24
CA ARG A 371 -28.36 21.27 8.24
C ARG A 371 -29.04 21.28 9.59
N THR A 372 -30.32 21.65 9.63
CA THR A 372 -31.18 21.60 10.83
C THR A 372 -32.18 20.46 10.70
N GLN A 373 -32.28 19.60 11.72
CA GLN A 373 -33.29 18.58 11.88
C GLN A 373 -33.69 18.50 13.37
N PHE A 374 -34.95 18.13 13.66
CA PHE A 374 -35.49 18.08 15.03
C PHE A 374 -35.27 19.37 15.83
N GLY A 375 -35.32 20.52 15.14
CA GLY A 375 -35.13 21.83 15.74
C GLY A 375 -33.68 22.22 16.10
N ASN A 376 -32.69 21.41 15.74
CA ASN A 376 -31.28 21.65 16.06
C ASN A 376 -30.35 21.40 14.86
N LYS A 377 -29.19 22.01 14.84
CA LYS A 377 -28.12 21.71 13.88
C LYS A 377 -27.63 20.26 14.11
N ILE A 378 -27.44 19.49 13.02
CA ILE A 378 -27.15 18.07 13.17
C ILE A 378 -25.79 17.79 13.81
N HIS A 379 -24.81 18.70 13.71
CA HIS A 379 -23.52 18.56 14.41
C HIS A 379 -23.64 18.54 15.95
N ASN A 380 -24.77 18.93 16.51
CA ASN A 380 -25.02 18.88 17.96
C ASN A 380 -25.50 17.53 18.46
N PHE A 381 -25.79 16.58 17.55
CA PHE A 381 -26.20 15.24 17.96
C PHE A 381 -24.99 14.34 18.18
N GLY A 382 -24.99 13.58 19.29
CA GLY A 382 -23.86 12.73 19.69
C GLY A 382 -23.39 11.74 18.62
N ALA A 383 -24.33 11.12 17.87
CA ALA A 383 -23.97 10.23 16.77
C ALA A 383 -23.20 10.92 15.63
N ILE A 384 -23.48 12.19 15.36
CA ILE A 384 -22.75 12.98 14.36
C ILE A 384 -21.40 13.42 14.92
N GLN A 385 -21.35 13.81 16.20
CA GLN A 385 -20.12 14.19 16.88
C GLN A 385 -19.12 13.03 16.90
N GLU A 386 -19.58 11.81 17.24
CA GLU A 386 -18.75 10.61 17.22
C GLU A 386 -18.14 10.35 15.83
N LYS A 387 -18.95 10.43 14.76
CA LYS A 387 -18.49 10.26 13.39
C LYS A 387 -17.41 11.29 13.02
N MET A 388 -17.68 12.56 13.25
CA MET A 388 -16.72 13.65 12.94
C MET A 388 -15.42 13.52 13.73
N ALA A 389 -15.49 13.12 15.00
CA ALA A 389 -14.31 12.90 15.82
C ALA A 389 -13.45 11.74 15.29
N HIS A 390 -14.08 10.60 14.96
CA HIS A 390 -13.36 9.47 14.36
C HIS A 390 -12.77 9.81 13.00
N MET A 391 -13.50 10.55 12.14
CA MET A 391 -12.97 11.04 10.86
C MET A 391 -11.71 11.91 11.07
N ALA A 392 -11.73 12.81 12.02
CA ALA A 392 -10.58 13.67 12.36
C ALA A 392 -9.39 12.85 12.88
N MET A 393 -9.64 11.86 13.75
CA MET A 393 -8.58 10.98 14.27
C MET A 393 -7.96 10.14 13.16
N LEU A 394 -8.77 9.52 12.29
CA LEU A 394 -8.28 8.72 11.15
C LEU A 394 -7.43 9.55 10.19
N HIS A 395 -7.85 10.78 9.91
CA HIS A 395 -7.05 11.72 9.13
C HIS A 395 -5.72 12.04 9.83
N TYR A 396 -5.75 12.41 11.12
CA TYR A 396 -4.55 12.77 11.88
C TYR A 396 -3.52 11.64 11.92
N VAL A 397 -3.97 10.40 12.15
CA VAL A 397 -3.10 9.22 12.14
C VAL A 397 -2.49 8.98 10.76
N THR A 398 -3.30 9.04 9.70
CA THR A 398 -2.83 8.81 8.33
C THR A 398 -1.79 9.83 7.90
N GLU A 399 -2.08 11.12 8.11
CA GLU A 399 -1.16 12.22 7.80
C GLU A 399 0.15 12.07 8.61
N SER A 400 0.03 11.73 9.89
CA SER A 400 1.19 11.52 10.77
C SER A 400 2.07 10.36 10.29
N MET A 401 1.50 9.24 9.82
CA MET A 401 2.26 8.13 9.25
C MET A 401 2.97 8.52 7.94
N ALA A 402 2.28 9.23 7.05
CA ALA A 402 2.83 9.63 5.77
C ALA A 402 4.10 10.49 5.93
N TYR A 403 4.04 11.47 6.82
CA TYR A 403 5.18 12.37 7.07
C TYR A 403 6.24 11.77 7.99
N MET A 404 5.91 10.82 8.85
CA MET A 404 6.90 10.01 9.57
C MET A 404 7.77 9.22 8.60
N ILE A 405 7.16 8.52 7.66
CA ILE A 405 7.87 7.64 6.71
C ILE A 405 8.67 8.49 5.72
N SER A 406 8.06 9.52 5.11
CA SER A 406 8.79 10.40 4.18
C SER A 406 9.99 11.07 4.83
N GLY A 407 9.85 11.54 6.06
CA GLY A 407 10.94 12.14 6.82
C GLY A 407 12.07 11.16 7.14
N ASN A 408 11.72 9.92 7.50
CA ASN A 408 12.71 8.87 7.71
C ASN A 408 13.47 8.51 6.42
N MET A 409 12.77 8.43 5.29
CA MET A 409 13.40 8.20 3.98
C MET A 409 14.35 9.35 3.62
N ASP A 410 13.97 10.59 3.86
CA ASP A 410 14.82 11.78 3.63
C ASP A 410 16.04 11.81 4.56
N SER A 411 15.93 11.21 5.76
CA SER A 411 17.04 11.01 6.70
C SER A 411 17.94 9.81 6.34
N GLY A 412 17.70 9.12 5.22
CA GLY A 412 18.49 7.99 4.75
C GLY A 412 18.15 6.65 5.44
N ALA A 413 16.97 6.50 6.02
CA ALA A 413 16.55 5.22 6.57
C ALA A 413 16.42 4.16 5.46
N SER A 414 17.07 3.01 5.66
CA SER A 414 17.00 1.86 4.74
C SER A 414 15.92 0.84 5.13
N GLU A 415 15.48 0.86 6.38
CA GLU A 415 14.48 -0.05 6.94
C GLU A 415 13.17 0.73 7.18
N PHE A 416 12.22 0.59 6.28
CA PHE A 416 10.89 1.22 6.38
C PHE A 416 9.78 0.39 5.71
N GLN A 417 10.09 -0.82 5.27
CA GLN A 417 9.20 -1.63 4.42
C GLN A 417 7.93 -2.05 5.15
N ILE A 418 8.05 -2.43 6.43
CA ILE A 418 6.90 -2.83 7.26
C ILE A 418 6.05 -1.60 7.57
N GLU A 419 6.66 -0.48 7.95
CA GLU A 419 6.00 0.79 8.24
C GLU A 419 5.25 1.31 6.99
N ALA A 420 5.87 1.23 5.80
CA ALA A 420 5.25 1.60 4.55
C ALA A 420 4.03 0.72 4.22
N ALA A 421 4.11 -0.59 4.45
CA ALA A 421 2.98 -1.49 4.30
C ALA A 421 1.85 -1.16 5.28
N ILE A 422 2.18 -0.93 6.55
CA ILE A 422 1.22 -0.50 7.60
C ILE A 422 0.52 0.79 7.19
N SER A 423 1.26 1.80 6.73
CA SER A 423 0.69 3.09 6.33
C SER A 423 -0.29 2.96 5.16
N LYS A 424 0.03 2.11 4.17
CA LYS A 424 -0.84 1.86 3.02
C LYS A 424 -2.14 1.17 3.44
N ILE A 425 -2.06 0.14 4.28
CA ILE A 425 -3.24 -0.55 4.80
C ILE A 425 -4.12 0.45 5.56
N PHE A 426 -3.53 1.15 6.52
CA PHE A 426 -4.26 2.09 7.37
C PHE A 426 -4.90 3.21 6.55
N ALA A 427 -4.15 3.90 5.71
CA ALA A 427 -4.64 5.03 4.93
C ALA A 427 -5.79 4.64 4.00
N SER A 428 -5.70 3.52 3.31
CA SER A 428 -6.73 3.08 2.36
C SER A 428 -8.04 2.67 3.04
N GLU A 429 -7.97 2.08 4.22
CA GLU A 429 -9.15 1.73 5.02
C GLU A 429 -9.73 2.95 5.74
N ALA A 430 -8.88 3.83 6.27
CA ALA A 430 -9.29 5.07 6.89
C ALA A 430 -10.02 6.01 5.90
N ALA A 431 -9.46 6.21 4.71
CA ALA A 431 -10.07 7.07 3.69
C ALA A 431 -11.44 6.52 3.23
N TRP A 432 -11.56 5.21 3.09
CA TRP A 432 -12.85 4.57 2.82
C TRP A 432 -13.86 4.86 3.92
N THR A 433 -13.50 4.62 5.19
CA THR A 433 -14.38 4.86 6.35
C THR A 433 -14.79 6.32 6.46
N VAL A 434 -13.85 7.25 6.32
CA VAL A 434 -14.11 8.69 6.37
C VAL A 434 -15.08 9.13 5.27
N THR A 435 -14.92 8.61 4.06
CA THR A 435 -15.81 8.96 2.94
C THR A 435 -17.20 8.35 3.09
N ASP A 436 -17.30 7.12 3.57
CA ASP A 436 -18.56 6.46 3.89
C ASP A 436 -19.34 7.23 4.97
N GLU A 437 -18.66 7.64 6.04
CA GLU A 437 -19.28 8.45 7.09
C GLU A 437 -19.67 9.86 6.62
N CYS A 438 -18.93 10.44 5.68
CA CYS A 438 -19.33 11.70 5.04
C CYS A 438 -20.65 11.54 4.29
N ILE A 439 -20.78 10.50 3.46
CA ILE A 439 -22.04 10.18 2.76
C ILE A 439 -23.16 9.99 3.78
N GLN A 440 -22.91 9.26 4.85
CA GLN A 440 -23.90 9.01 5.90
C GLN A 440 -24.33 10.29 6.61
N ILE A 441 -23.41 11.20 6.96
CA ILE A 441 -23.71 12.49 7.57
C ILE A 441 -24.56 13.36 6.62
N MET A 442 -24.22 13.36 5.33
CA MET A 442 -24.93 14.12 4.31
C MET A 442 -26.28 13.51 3.92
N GLY A 443 -26.53 12.24 4.26
CA GLY A 443 -27.77 11.53 3.96
C GLY A 443 -28.03 11.47 2.43
N GLY A 444 -29.26 11.77 2.01
CA GLY A 444 -29.63 11.75 0.59
C GLY A 444 -28.74 12.62 -0.30
N MET A 445 -28.28 13.76 0.21
CA MET A 445 -27.34 14.63 -0.56
C MET A 445 -25.99 13.97 -0.78
N GLY A 446 -25.47 13.22 0.18
CA GLY A 446 -24.23 12.46 0.03
C GLY A 446 -24.30 11.36 -1.03
N PHE A 447 -25.49 10.84 -1.30
CA PHE A 447 -25.76 9.84 -2.33
C PHE A 447 -25.86 10.44 -3.75
N MET A 448 -26.13 11.75 -3.85
CA MET A 448 -26.26 12.44 -5.13
C MET A 448 -24.87 12.76 -5.74
N LYS A 449 -24.79 12.75 -7.07
CA LYS A 449 -23.56 13.07 -7.82
C LYS A 449 -23.07 14.50 -7.60
N ASP A 450 -23.97 15.45 -7.38
CA ASP A 450 -23.69 16.89 -7.29
C ASP A 450 -22.67 17.24 -6.20
N THR A 451 -22.60 16.45 -5.14
CA THR A 451 -21.63 16.66 -4.04
C THR A 451 -20.22 16.18 -4.38
N GLY A 452 -20.09 15.30 -5.36
CA GLY A 452 -18.84 14.64 -5.76
C GLY A 452 -18.30 13.60 -4.75
N VAL A 453 -18.96 13.39 -3.61
CA VAL A 453 -18.48 12.45 -2.59
C VAL A 453 -18.62 10.99 -3.05
N GLU A 454 -19.70 10.69 -3.79
CA GLU A 454 -19.91 9.36 -4.37
C GLU A 454 -18.77 8.96 -5.35
N ARG A 455 -18.25 9.94 -6.13
CA ARG A 455 -17.09 9.72 -7.01
C ARG A 455 -15.84 9.39 -6.19
N VAL A 456 -15.57 10.15 -5.13
CA VAL A 456 -14.45 9.87 -4.23
C VAL A 456 -14.57 8.46 -3.65
N MET A 457 -15.77 8.03 -3.25
CA MET A 457 -16.02 6.68 -2.74
C MET A 457 -15.70 5.61 -3.79
N ARG A 458 -16.12 5.81 -5.04
CA ARG A 458 -15.79 4.89 -6.15
C ARG A 458 -14.28 4.83 -6.41
N ASP A 459 -13.61 5.98 -6.39
CA ASP A 459 -12.18 6.08 -6.63
C ASP A 459 -11.36 5.38 -5.53
N LEU A 460 -11.80 5.49 -4.28
CA LEU A 460 -11.10 4.90 -3.13
C LEU A 460 -11.11 3.37 -3.11
N ARG A 461 -12.07 2.73 -3.80
CA ARG A 461 -12.24 1.28 -3.67
C ARG A 461 -11.01 0.49 -4.10
N ILE A 462 -10.28 0.96 -5.11
CA ILE A 462 -9.10 0.29 -5.65
C ILE A 462 -7.89 0.33 -4.70
N PHE A 463 -7.80 1.33 -3.82
CA PHE A 463 -6.64 1.52 -2.94
C PHE A 463 -6.42 0.36 -1.94
N ARG A 464 -7.44 -0.45 -1.68
CA ARG A 464 -7.32 -1.68 -0.88
C ARG A 464 -6.90 -2.91 -1.70
N ILE A 465 -6.79 -2.75 -3.03
CA ILE A 465 -6.53 -3.85 -3.98
C ILE A 465 -5.15 -3.75 -4.62
N PHE A 466 -4.83 -2.63 -5.27
CA PHE A 466 -3.58 -2.49 -6.03
C PHE A 466 -2.35 -2.30 -5.12
N GLU A 467 -1.16 -2.45 -5.69
CA GLU A 467 0.15 -2.38 -5.00
C GLU A 467 0.26 -3.33 -3.80
N GLY A 468 -0.32 -4.52 -3.96
CA GLY A 468 -0.53 -5.52 -2.92
C GLY A 468 -1.83 -5.30 -2.18
N THR A 469 -2.75 -6.29 -2.25
CA THR A 469 -4.02 -6.19 -1.49
C THR A 469 -3.74 -6.01 -0.01
N ASN A 470 -4.65 -5.34 0.70
CA ASN A 470 -4.50 -5.17 2.14
C ASN A 470 -4.43 -6.51 2.88
N ASP A 471 -5.07 -7.55 2.34
CA ASP A 471 -4.99 -8.91 2.88
C ASP A 471 -3.57 -9.47 2.78
N ILE A 472 -2.95 -9.35 1.61
CA ILE A 472 -1.55 -9.78 1.39
C ILE A 472 -0.57 -8.95 2.19
N LEU A 473 -0.77 -7.64 2.27
CA LEU A 473 0.09 -6.76 3.07
C LEU A 473 0.01 -7.07 4.56
N ARG A 474 -1.17 -7.48 5.08
CA ARG A 474 -1.28 -7.97 6.46
C ARG A 474 -0.44 -9.23 6.69
N LEU A 475 -0.48 -10.17 5.75
CA LEU A 475 0.39 -11.35 5.82
C LEU A 475 1.88 -10.94 5.75
N PHE A 476 2.22 -10.01 4.87
CA PHE A 476 3.58 -9.47 4.77
C PHE A 476 4.06 -8.86 6.09
N VAL A 477 3.27 -7.99 6.73
CA VAL A 477 3.60 -7.37 8.03
C VAL A 477 3.82 -8.43 9.10
N ALA A 478 2.88 -9.37 9.26
CA ALA A 478 2.97 -10.40 10.29
C ALA A 478 4.13 -11.36 10.05
N LEU A 479 4.31 -11.86 8.83
CA LEU A 479 5.36 -12.84 8.51
C LEU A 479 6.76 -12.25 8.62
N ASN A 480 6.99 -11.02 8.15
CA ASN A 480 8.28 -10.34 8.35
C ASN A 480 8.55 -10.13 9.83
N GLY A 481 7.55 -9.73 10.61
CA GLY A 481 7.68 -9.61 12.05
C GLY A 481 8.02 -10.92 12.77
N PHE A 482 7.49 -12.06 12.32
CA PHE A 482 7.83 -13.37 12.87
C PHE A 482 9.25 -13.85 12.52
N GLN A 483 9.83 -13.39 11.42
CA GLN A 483 11.18 -13.77 10.98
C GLN A 483 12.30 -13.02 11.71
N VAL A 484 11.97 -11.98 12.45
CA VAL A 484 12.97 -11.19 13.21
C VAL A 484 13.69 -12.07 14.24
N PRO A 485 15.03 -12.14 14.22
CA PRO A 485 15.81 -12.88 15.26
C PRO A 485 15.49 -12.35 16.65
N ARG A 486 15.33 -13.25 17.62
CA ARG A 486 14.98 -12.91 19.01
C ARG A 486 15.94 -13.52 19.98
N GLU A 487 16.34 -12.74 20.97
CA GLU A 487 16.86 -13.26 22.22
C GLU A 487 15.67 -13.59 23.12
N THR A 488 15.68 -14.76 23.76
CA THR A 488 14.61 -15.19 24.66
C THR A 488 14.56 -14.24 25.87
N ASN A 489 13.54 -13.41 25.95
CA ASN A 489 13.42 -12.45 27.04
C ASN A 489 12.75 -13.10 28.26
N LEU A 490 13.56 -13.83 29.07
CA LEU A 490 13.12 -14.52 30.25
C LEU A 490 12.50 -13.59 31.31
N LEU A 491 12.91 -12.33 31.35
CA LEU A 491 12.39 -11.33 32.30
C LEU A 491 10.93 -10.98 32.01
N MET A 492 10.56 -10.81 30.75
CA MET A 492 9.16 -10.58 30.35
C MET A 492 8.25 -11.76 30.71
N LYS A 493 8.74 -13.00 30.56
CA LYS A 493 7.98 -14.21 30.95
C LYS A 493 7.78 -14.33 32.45
N ALA A 494 8.71 -13.82 33.22
CA ALA A 494 8.62 -13.83 34.69
C ALA A 494 7.68 -12.72 35.24
N GLY A 495 7.03 -11.94 34.36
CA GLY A 495 6.19 -10.80 34.77
C GLY A 495 6.97 -9.61 35.32
N LEU A 496 8.29 -9.62 35.14
CA LEU A 496 9.16 -8.50 35.48
C LEU A 496 9.13 -7.49 34.35
N SER A 497 9.06 -6.19 34.69
CA SER A 497 9.12 -5.11 33.72
C SER A 497 10.35 -5.26 32.81
N SER A 498 10.17 -5.13 31.52
CA SER A 498 11.27 -5.18 30.55
C SER A 498 12.26 -4.00 30.67
N GLY A 499 11.98 -3.04 31.57
CA GLY A 499 12.70 -1.77 31.63
C GLY A 499 12.43 -0.84 30.45
N ILE A 500 11.50 -1.21 29.56
CA ILE A 500 11.10 -0.40 28.41
C ILE A 500 10.31 0.79 28.91
N THR A 501 10.66 1.98 28.45
CA THR A 501 9.99 3.21 28.83
C THR A 501 10.03 4.20 27.65
N LEU A 502 9.00 5.02 27.57
CA LEU A 502 8.96 6.22 26.72
C LEU A 502 9.12 7.49 27.55
N GLN A 503 9.43 7.34 28.87
CA GLN A 503 9.70 8.46 29.76
C GLN A 503 10.94 9.25 29.27
N GLY A 504 10.82 10.57 29.20
CA GLY A 504 11.88 11.43 28.69
C GLY A 504 11.91 11.55 27.16
N VAL A 505 11.15 10.72 26.44
CA VAL A 505 11.00 10.77 24.97
C VAL A 505 9.66 11.38 24.57
N VAL A 506 8.59 10.96 25.25
CA VAL A 506 7.23 11.49 25.09
C VAL A 506 7.05 12.72 26.01
N HIS A 507 6.34 13.74 25.52
CA HIS A 507 6.03 14.92 26.32
C HIS A 507 5.29 14.53 27.62
N PRO A 508 5.59 15.13 28.80
CA PRO A 508 4.98 14.73 30.07
C PRO A 508 3.45 14.72 30.09
N GLU A 509 2.81 15.65 29.37
CA GLU A 509 1.34 15.66 29.27
C GLU A 509 0.74 14.44 28.52
N LEU A 510 1.54 13.65 27.82
CA LEU A 510 1.15 12.43 27.12
C LEU A 510 1.63 11.16 27.84
N ALA A 511 2.12 11.28 29.09
CA ALA A 511 2.69 10.14 29.84
C ALA A 511 1.74 8.95 29.92
N GLN A 512 0.45 9.19 30.19
CA GLN A 512 -0.56 8.12 30.26
C GLN A 512 -0.70 7.36 28.93
N SER A 513 -0.75 8.04 27.81
CA SER A 513 -0.79 7.43 26.48
C SER A 513 0.49 6.72 26.13
N GLY A 514 1.64 7.24 26.57
CA GLY A 514 2.94 6.57 26.52
C GLY A 514 2.95 5.25 27.27
N ASP A 515 2.44 5.22 28.50
CA ASP A 515 2.34 4.01 29.34
C ASP A 515 1.42 2.95 28.71
N LEU A 516 0.28 3.37 28.14
CA LEU A 516 -0.60 2.46 27.40
C LEU A 516 0.12 1.82 26.22
N THR A 517 0.92 2.60 25.50
CA THR A 517 1.69 2.13 24.33
C THR A 517 2.76 1.13 24.76
N VAL A 518 3.52 1.42 25.82
CA VAL A 518 4.53 0.50 26.38
C VAL A 518 3.91 -0.83 26.78
N LYS A 519 2.82 -0.80 27.56
CA LYS A 519 2.08 -2.01 27.97
C LYS A 519 1.61 -2.84 26.78
N ALA A 520 1.10 -2.18 25.75
CA ALA A 520 0.63 -2.86 24.54
C ALA A 520 1.79 -3.54 23.78
N ILE A 521 2.95 -2.89 23.65
CA ILE A 521 4.14 -3.46 23.00
C ILE A 521 4.67 -4.68 23.80
N GLU A 522 4.74 -4.58 25.11
CA GLU A 522 5.16 -5.70 25.96
C GLU A 522 4.25 -6.92 25.79
N GLN A 523 2.93 -6.72 25.88
CA GLN A 523 1.95 -7.79 25.73
C GLN A 523 1.94 -8.36 24.30
N PHE A 524 2.15 -7.52 23.30
CA PHE A 524 2.30 -7.95 21.92
C PHE A 524 3.54 -8.83 21.74
N GLY A 525 4.71 -8.41 22.21
CA GLY A 525 5.95 -9.17 22.13
C GLY A 525 5.85 -10.55 22.79
N ILE A 526 5.27 -10.63 24.01
CA ILE A 526 5.00 -11.90 24.71
C ILE A 526 4.08 -12.79 23.84
N THR A 527 3.03 -12.20 23.25
CA THR A 527 2.08 -12.95 22.43
C THR A 527 2.75 -13.52 21.18
N ILE A 528 3.60 -12.74 20.53
CA ILE A 528 4.37 -13.18 19.36
C ILE A 528 5.29 -14.36 19.71
N GLU A 529 5.95 -14.30 20.86
CA GLU A 529 6.80 -15.40 21.33
C GLU A 529 5.98 -16.67 21.62
N ASP A 530 4.85 -16.55 22.32
CA ASP A 530 3.94 -17.67 22.59
C ASP A 530 3.45 -18.33 21.30
N LEU A 531 3.10 -17.53 20.28
CA LEU A 531 2.65 -18.03 18.99
C LEU A 531 3.75 -18.78 18.23
N LEU A 532 4.99 -18.30 18.30
CA LEU A 532 6.13 -18.99 17.68
C LEU A 532 6.45 -20.31 18.38
N LEU A 533 6.43 -20.34 19.72
CA LEU A 533 6.62 -21.57 20.48
C LEU A 533 5.55 -22.60 20.18
N LYS A 534 4.30 -22.14 20.04
CA LYS A 534 3.15 -23.00 19.78
C LYS A 534 3.09 -23.55 18.36
N HIS A 535 3.40 -22.74 17.36
CA HIS A 535 3.19 -23.07 15.96
C HIS A 535 4.48 -23.35 15.20
N GLY A 536 5.63 -22.82 15.67
CA GLY A 536 6.91 -22.92 14.97
C GLY A 536 6.78 -22.45 13.51
N LYS A 537 7.39 -23.18 12.58
CA LYS A 537 7.31 -22.88 11.13
C LYS A 537 5.90 -22.97 10.54
N LYS A 538 4.96 -23.65 11.23
CA LYS A 538 3.55 -23.75 10.77
C LYS A 538 2.74 -22.48 11.02
N ILE A 539 3.31 -21.44 11.63
CA ILE A 539 2.66 -20.14 11.83
C ILE A 539 2.21 -19.53 10.49
N ILE A 540 2.95 -19.78 9.41
CA ILE A 540 2.62 -19.31 8.06
C ILE A 540 1.26 -19.79 7.56
N ASP A 541 0.78 -20.92 8.05
CA ASP A 541 -0.50 -21.51 7.69
C ASP A 541 -1.67 -20.99 8.55
N GLN A 542 -1.38 -20.19 9.58
CA GLN A 542 -2.35 -19.70 10.56
C GLN A 542 -2.89 -18.30 10.19
N GLN A 543 -3.53 -18.15 9.01
CA GLN A 543 -3.90 -16.84 8.49
C GLN A 543 -4.87 -16.05 9.36
N PHE A 544 -5.79 -16.69 10.09
CA PHE A 544 -6.65 -16.01 11.07
C PHE A 544 -5.85 -15.39 12.23
N VAL A 545 -4.77 -16.07 12.64
CA VAL A 545 -3.82 -15.57 13.65
C VAL A 545 -3.00 -14.43 13.06
N LEU A 546 -2.42 -14.62 11.87
CA LEU A 546 -1.59 -13.63 11.18
C LEU A 546 -2.34 -12.30 10.97
N LYS A 547 -3.63 -12.37 10.59
CA LYS A 547 -4.47 -11.17 10.42
C LYS A 547 -4.55 -10.38 11.73
N LYS A 548 -4.86 -11.01 12.86
CA LYS A 548 -4.96 -10.33 14.17
C LYS A 548 -3.62 -9.77 14.64
N VAL A 549 -2.53 -10.47 14.37
CA VAL A 549 -1.18 -9.98 14.65
C VAL A 549 -0.90 -8.71 13.82
N ALA A 550 -1.22 -8.72 12.53
CA ALA A 550 -1.06 -7.56 11.67
C ALA A 550 -1.92 -6.37 12.11
N ASP A 551 -3.19 -6.59 12.46
CA ASP A 551 -4.10 -5.54 12.94
C ASP A 551 -3.56 -4.91 14.24
N SER A 552 -3.04 -5.71 15.17
CA SER A 552 -2.38 -5.21 16.39
C SER A 552 -1.10 -4.41 16.08
N ALA A 553 -0.28 -4.88 15.14
CA ALA A 553 0.93 -4.19 14.71
C ALA A 553 0.63 -2.82 14.08
N ILE A 554 -0.43 -2.73 13.29
CA ILE A 554 -0.90 -1.48 12.68
C ILE A 554 -1.33 -0.49 13.76
N ASP A 555 -2.14 -0.92 14.73
CA ASP A 555 -2.58 -0.06 15.83
C ASP A 555 -1.40 0.39 16.71
N LEU A 556 -0.43 -0.48 17.00
CA LEU A 556 0.78 -0.14 17.76
C LEU A 556 1.63 0.93 17.07
N TYR A 557 1.87 0.75 15.76
CA TYR A 557 2.61 1.75 15.00
C TYR A 557 1.86 3.09 14.95
N ALA A 558 0.54 3.05 14.77
CA ALA A 558 -0.31 4.24 14.82
C ALA A 558 -0.19 4.98 16.16
N MET A 559 -0.22 4.26 17.30
CA MET A 559 -0.07 4.86 18.63
C MET A 559 1.26 5.62 18.75
N VAL A 560 2.35 5.00 18.36
CA VAL A 560 3.68 5.62 18.53
C VAL A 560 3.87 6.83 17.61
N VAL A 561 3.33 6.80 16.40
CA VAL A 561 3.43 7.90 15.44
C VAL A 561 2.66 9.13 15.91
N VAL A 562 1.44 8.96 16.44
CA VAL A 562 0.67 10.10 16.97
C VAL A 562 1.26 10.64 18.26
N LEU A 563 1.81 9.78 19.14
CA LEU A 563 2.57 10.19 20.31
C LEU A 563 3.75 11.08 19.94
N SER A 564 4.50 10.70 18.92
CA SER A 564 5.64 11.46 18.43
C SER A 564 5.24 12.83 17.90
N ARG A 565 4.20 12.90 17.05
CA ARG A 565 3.72 14.15 16.48
C ARG A 565 3.15 15.08 17.55
N ALA A 566 2.28 14.57 18.43
CA ALA A 566 1.68 15.36 19.51
C ALA A 566 2.75 15.84 20.52
N SER A 567 3.76 15.02 20.84
CA SER A 567 4.89 15.42 21.68
C SER A 567 5.65 16.60 21.07
N ARG A 568 5.92 16.58 19.76
CA ARG A 568 6.55 17.70 19.06
C ARG A 568 5.70 18.97 19.15
N SER A 569 4.40 18.86 18.89
CA SER A 569 3.49 20.00 18.92
C SER A 569 3.41 20.65 20.30
N LEU A 570 3.36 19.84 21.37
CA LEU A 570 3.40 20.31 22.76
C LEU A 570 4.74 20.96 23.11
N SER A 571 5.85 20.32 22.74
CA SER A 571 7.20 20.84 23.02
C SER A 571 7.48 22.17 22.31
N GLN A 572 6.89 22.37 21.14
CA GLN A 572 7.01 23.61 20.37
C GLN A 572 5.95 24.68 20.74
N GLY A 573 4.99 24.35 21.60
CA GLY A 573 3.91 25.26 21.97
C GLY A 573 3.03 25.68 20.79
N LEU A 574 2.78 24.77 19.84
CA LEU A 574 1.96 25.07 18.67
C LEU A 574 0.53 25.41 19.07
N PRO A 575 -0.17 26.32 18.35
CA PRO A 575 -1.57 26.67 18.64
C PRO A 575 -2.52 25.45 18.64
N SER A 576 -2.19 24.41 17.89
CA SER A 576 -2.96 23.14 17.78
C SER A 576 -2.59 22.11 18.84
N ALA A 577 -1.55 22.34 19.67
CA ALA A 577 -0.96 21.31 20.52
C ALA A 577 -1.97 20.63 21.47
N GLN A 578 -2.87 21.38 22.10
CA GLN A 578 -3.88 20.79 22.99
C GLN A 578 -4.95 20.01 22.24
N TYR A 579 -5.30 20.42 21.03
CA TYR A 579 -6.19 19.65 20.16
C TYR A 579 -5.52 18.35 19.68
N GLU A 580 -4.27 18.42 19.26
CA GLU A 580 -3.48 17.23 18.85
C GLU A 580 -3.28 16.26 20.03
N LYS A 581 -3.07 16.78 21.25
CA LYS A 581 -3.05 15.98 22.48
C LYS A 581 -4.35 15.21 22.66
N MET A 582 -5.49 15.87 22.48
CA MET A 582 -6.81 15.24 22.63
C MET A 582 -7.02 14.12 21.57
N LEU A 583 -6.63 14.36 20.32
CA LEU A 583 -6.66 13.33 19.26
C LEU A 583 -5.76 12.14 19.63
N CYS A 584 -4.54 12.40 20.07
CA CYS A 584 -3.57 11.38 20.46
C CYS A 584 -4.05 10.54 21.65
N ASP A 585 -4.51 11.18 22.73
CA ASP A 585 -4.98 10.48 23.92
C ASP A 585 -6.18 9.58 23.60
N THR A 586 -7.17 10.10 22.86
CA THR A 586 -8.35 9.34 22.48
C THR A 586 -7.98 8.15 21.60
N TRP A 587 -7.14 8.39 20.59
CA TRP A 587 -6.65 7.30 19.72
C TRP A 587 -5.90 6.21 20.48
N CYS A 588 -5.00 6.59 21.39
CA CYS A 588 -4.21 5.63 22.17
C CYS A 588 -5.09 4.77 23.09
N ILE A 589 -6.13 5.34 23.70
CA ILE A 589 -7.07 4.60 24.54
C ILE A 589 -7.83 3.57 23.69
N GLU A 590 -8.38 3.98 22.55
CA GLU A 590 -9.15 3.08 21.67
C GLU A 590 -8.27 2.00 21.04
N ALA A 591 -7.10 2.37 20.53
CA ALA A 591 -6.15 1.44 19.92
C ALA A 591 -5.64 0.41 20.92
N HIS A 592 -5.30 0.83 22.14
CA HIS A 592 -4.93 -0.08 23.23
C HIS A 592 -6.05 -1.10 23.49
N GLY A 593 -7.30 -0.64 23.57
CA GLY A 593 -8.46 -1.54 23.74
C GLY A 593 -8.60 -2.56 22.60
N ARG A 594 -8.40 -2.16 21.36
CA ARG A 594 -8.42 -3.08 20.20
C ARG A 594 -7.30 -4.10 20.26
N ILE A 595 -6.07 -3.67 20.55
CA ILE A 595 -4.89 -4.53 20.68
C ILE A 595 -5.09 -5.57 21.78
N MET A 596 -5.51 -5.15 22.98
CA MET A 596 -5.73 -6.05 24.10
C MET A 596 -6.83 -7.08 23.84
N ARG A 597 -7.89 -6.69 23.15
CA ARG A 597 -8.94 -7.62 22.69
C ARG A 597 -8.38 -8.66 21.72
N ASP A 598 -7.56 -8.28 20.75
CA ASP A 598 -6.98 -9.19 19.78
C ASP A 598 -5.95 -10.13 20.41
N ILE A 599 -5.11 -9.63 21.30
CA ILE A 599 -4.16 -10.45 22.09
C ILE A 599 -4.91 -11.49 22.94
N LYS A 600 -5.97 -11.07 23.62
CA LYS A 600 -6.84 -11.99 24.39
C LYS A 600 -7.47 -13.05 23.49
N ALA A 601 -7.94 -12.65 22.30
CA ALA A 601 -8.52 -13.56 21.33
C ALA A 601 -7.51 -14.60 20.83
N LEU A 602 -6.25 -14.23 20.58
CA LEU A 602 -5.19 -15.13 20.14
C LEU A 602 -4.84 -16.22 21.18
N ARG A 603 -5.01 -15.92 22.46
CA ARG A 603 -4.76 -16.85 23.59
C ARG A 603 -5.96 -17.69 23.97
N SER A 604 -7.17 -17.31 23.57
CA SER A 604 -8.44 -17.93 24.01
C SER A 604 -8.72 -19.24 23.28
N SER A 605 -9.18 -20.25 24.03
CA SER A 605 -9.69 -21.52 23.49
C SER A 605 -10.99 -21.35 22.71
N SER A 606 -11.84 -20.41 23.11
CA SER A 606 -13.09 -20.11 22.39
C SER A 606 -12.85 -19.55 20.99
N ASN A 607 -11.81 -18.72 20.80
CA ASN A 607 -11.43 -18.23 19.48
C ASN A 607 -10.86 -19.35 18.58
N LYS A 608 -10.23 -20.36 19.14
CA LYS A 608 -9.84 -21.54 18.36
C LYS A 608 -11.07 -22.23 17.75
N LYS A 609 -12.15 -22.35 18.53
CA LYS A 609 -13.44 -22.87 18.04
C LYS A 609 -14.04 -21.97 16.95
N ILE A 610 -14.00 -20.64 17.15
CA ILE A 610 -14.46 -19.68 16.13
C ILE A 610 -13.68 -19.86 14.83
N PHE A 611 -12.36 -19.95 14.84
CA PHE A 611 -11.56 -20.15 13.63
C PHE A 611 -11.87 -21.48 12.93
N GLN A 612 -12.12 -22.55 13.69
CA GLN A 612 -12.58 -23.83 13.14
C GLN A 612 -13.95 -23.68 12.46
N ASN A 613 -14.90 -23.02 13.12
CA ASN A 613 -16.23 -22.78 12.55
C ASN A 613 -16.17 -21.90 11.30
N LEU A 614 -15.40 -20.80 11.30
CA LEU A 614 -15.24 -19.94 10.12
C LEU A 614 -14.72 -20.74 8.92
N ARG A 615 -13.78 -21.65 9.14
CA ARG A 615 -13.27 -22.52 8.07
C ARG A 615 -14.35 -23.47 7.58
N ALA A 616 -15.08 -24.14 8.49
CA ALA A 616 -16.13 -25.08 8.14
C ALA A 616 -17.26 -24.37 7.38
N ILE A 617 -17.76 -23.23 7.89
CA ILE A 617 -18.79 -22.42 7.22
C ILE A 617 -18.34 -22.03 5.80
N SER A 618 -17.11 -21.56 5.65
CA SER A 618 -16.57 -21.20 4.33
C SER A 618 -16.51 -22.41 3.39
N THR A 619 -16.13 -23.58 3.90
CA THR A 619 -16.11 -24.82 3.09
C THR A 619 -17.50 -25.17 2.60
N GLU A 620 -18.50 -25.18 3.49
CA GLU A 620 -19.91 -25.48 3.15
C GLU A 620 -20.46 -24.48 2.10
N VAL A 621 -20.20 -23.17 2.28
CA VAL A 621 -20.63 -22.14 1.32
C VAL A 621 -20.02 -22.36 -0.07
N VAL A 622 -18.73 -22.72 -0.12
CA VAL A 622 -18.04 -22.99 -1.40
C VAL A 622 -18.54 -24.28 -2.05
N GLU A 623 -18.71 -25.34 -1.27
CA GLU A 623 -19.19 -26.64 -1.78
C GLU A 623 -20.65 -26.56 -2.27
N ASN A 624 -21.47 -25.72 -1.61
CA ASN A 624 -22.86 -25.46 -2.02
C ASN A 624 -22.96 -24.48 -3.21
N GLY A 625 -21.91 -23.73 -3.53
CA GLY A 625 -21.92 -22.69 -4.56
C GLY A 625 -22.71 -21.43 -4.15
N GLY A 626 -22.95 -21.22 -2.85
CA GLY A 626 -23.69 -20.07 -2.31
C GLY A 626 -24.18 -20.30 -0.89
N VAL A 627 -25.18 -19.52 -0.47
CA VAL A 627 -25.78 -19.61 0.89
C VAL A 627 -26.36 -21.00 1.12
N VAL A 628 -25.96 -21.66 2.22
CA VAL A 628 -26.36 -23.04 2.55
C VAL A 628 -27.71 -23.10 3.26
N SER A 629 -27.99 -22.13 4.14
CA SER A 629 -29.24 -22.13 4.91
C SER A 629 -30.48 -21.98 4.02
N PRO A 630 -31.54 -22.80 4.23
CA PRO A 630 -32.78 -22.65 3.48
C PRO A 630 -33.45 -21.33 3.79
N HIS A 631 -34.32 -20.90 2.89
CA HIS A 631 -35.14 -19.72 3.14
C HIS A 631 -35.97 -19.90 4.42
N PRO A 632 -36.14 -18.87 5.28
CA PRO A 632 -36.89 -18.99 6.54
C PRO A 632 -38.33 -19.45 6.36
N LEU A 633 -38.92 -19.23 5.19
CA LEU A 633 -40.29 -19.69 4.87
C LEU A 633 -40.36 -21.14 4.38
N GLY A 634 -39.21 -21.81 4.21
CA GLY A 634 -39.13 -23.21 3.78
C GLY A 634 -39.32 -23.45 2.28
N PHE A 635 -39.35 -22.40 1.44
CA PHE A 635 -39.47 -22.49 -0.02
C PHE A 635 -38.75 -21.34 -0.70
#